data_4395543a8bb6cedb4e7690d292cd0aa1
#
_entry.id   4395543a8bb6cedb4e7690d292cd0aa1
#
_cell.length_a   1.000
_cell.length_b   1.000
_cell.length_c   1.000
_cell.angle_alpha   90.00
_cell.angle_beta   90.00
_cell.angle_gamma   90.00
#
_symmetry.space_group_name_H-M   'P 1'
#
loop_
_entity.id
_entity.type
_entity.pdbx_description
1 polymer ?
#
loop_
_entity_poly.entity_id
_entity_poly.type
_entity_poly.pdbx_seq_one_letter_code
_entity_poly.pdbx_strand_id
1 'polypeptide(L)'
;YRALDEGEQIYTHHDQHYRLPIYQGMPAELDRHTALSWFVTLQPPESGGELVLYGLWGSDPEPPMLPSRFVDTEALERGYLKELVPLERGDLVIFDSGHFVHRVTPVRGATARLTLGGFMTLSRDRRALAFWS
;
A
#
# COMPACT_ATOMS: atom_id res chain seq x y z
N TYR A 1 9.49 5.26 8.67
CA TYR A 1 10.01 3.97 9.12
C TYR A 1 8.89 3.11 9.70
N ARG A 2 8.86 1.84 9.28
CA ARG A 2 7.88 0.85 9.77
C ARG A 2 8.60 -0.46 10.08
N ALA A 3 8.32 -1.01 11.25
CA ALA A 3 8.66 -2.38 11.63
C ALA A 3 7.38 -3.20 11.69
N LEU A 4 7.45 -4.45 11.27
CA LEU A 4 6.43 -5.46 11.50
C LEU A 4 7.12 -6.68 12.11
N ASP A 5 6.70 -7.03 13.33
CA ASP A 5 7.21 -8.19 14.06
C ASP A 5 6.43 -9.46 13.69
N GLU A 6 6.81 -10.61 14.25
CA GLU A 6 6.14 -11.88 14.00
C GLU A 6 4.63 -11.79 14.23
N GLY A 7 3.85 -12.25 13.27
CA GLY A 7 2.40 -12.22 13.25
C GLY A 7 1.79 -10.89 12.81
N GLU A 8 2.55 -9.81 12.78
CA GLU A 8 2.05 -8.51 12.32
C GLU A 8 1.90 -8.47 10.80
N GLN A 9 0.94 -7.68 10.35
CA GLN A 9 0.58 -7.54 8.93
C GLN A 9 0.03 -6.13 8.65
N ILE A 10 -0.13 -5.82 7.38
CA ILE A 10 -0.97 -4.69 6.96
C ILE A 10 -2.22 -5.27 6.30
N TYR A 11 -3.38 -4.98 6.88
CA TYR A 11 -4.66 -5.47 6.37
C TYR A 11 -4.94 -4.94 4.97
N THR A 12 -5.76 -5.66 4.24
CA THR A 12 -6.15 -5.31 2.87
C THR A 12 -6.87 -3.98 2.84
N HIS A 13 -6.38 -3.05 2.03
CA HIS A 13 -6.89 -1.68 1.87
C HIS A 13 -6.42 -1.06 0.54
N HIS A 14 -6.84 0.17 0.29
CA HIS A 14 -6.23 1.07 -0.67
C HIS A 14 -6.07 2.46 -0.03
N ASP A 15 -5.09 3.23 -0.47
CA ASP A 15 -4.72 4.50 0.12
C ASP A 15 -5.54 5.65 -0.47
N GLN A 16 -6.80 5.80 -0.06
CA GLN A 16 -7.65 6.91 -0.52
C GLN A 16 -7.40 8.19 0.28
N HIS A 17 -6.17 8.67 0.25
CA HIS A 17 -5.74 9.83 1.04
C HIS A 17 -6.54 11.10 0.77
N TYR A 18 -7.00 11.31 -0.48
CA TYR A 18 -7.80 12.47 -0.85
C TYR A 18 -9.10 12.63 -0.04
N ARG A 19 -9.57 11.57 0.61
CA ARG A 19 -10.74 11.59 1.50
C ARG A 19 -10.43 12.09 2.90
N LEU A 20 -9.15 12.13 3.28
CA LEU A 20 -8.76 12.57 4.62
C LEU A 20 -8.63 14.09 4.68
N PRO A 21 -9.15 14.75 5.75
CA PRO A 21 -9.11 16.20 5.87
C PRO A 21 -7.73 16.82 5.75
N ILE A 22 -6.69 16.13 6.24
CA ILE A 22 -5.30 16.60 6.17
C ILE A 22 -4.84 16.84 4.73
N TYR A 23 -5.34 16.05 3.77
CA TYR A 23 -4.96 16.19 2.35
C TYR A 23 -5.79 17.25 1.62
N GLN A 24 -6.88 17.74 2.23
CA GLN A 24 -7.62 18.86 1.67
C GLN A 24 -6.84 20.17 1.74
N GLY A 25 -5.89 20.27 2.67
CA GLY A 25 -4.95 21.38 2.81
C GLY A 25 -3.74 21.33 1.85
N MET A 26 -3.60 20.30 1.01
CA MET A 26 -2.49 20.22 0.06
C MET A 26 -2.54 21.37 -0.95
N PRO A 27 -1.37 21.86 -1.42
CA PRO A 27 -1.27 22.87 -2.47
C PRO A 27 -2.12 22.51 -3.69
N ALA A 28 -2.75 23.51 -4.31
CA ALA A 28 -3.66 23.31 -5.44
C ALA A 28 -2.97 22.77 -6.69
N GLU A 29 -1.66 22.94 -6.76
CA GLU A 29 -0.78 22.45 -7.84
C GLU A 29 -0.60 20.95 -7.82
N LEU A 30 -0.87 20.29 -6.69
CA LEU A 30 -0.73 18.85 -6.54
C LEU A 30 -2.01 18.11 -6.98
N ASP A 31 -1.81 16.95 -7.58
CA ASP A 31 -2.89 16.05 -7.93
C ASP A 31 -3.27 15.20 -6.73
N ARG A 32 -4.33 15.60 -6.03
CA ARG A 32 -4.81 14.92 -4.82
C ARG A 32 -5.34 13.51 -5.07
N HIS A 33 -5.62 13.17 -6.33
CA HIS A 33 -6.18 11.86 -6.71
C HIS A 33 -5.09 10.85 -7.07
N THR A 34 -3.86 11.30 -7.28
CA THR A 34 -2.71 10.41 -7.48
C THR A 34 -2.04 10.14 -6.15
N ALA A 35 -2.27 8.98 -5.57
CA ALA A 35 -1.61 8.54 -4.34
C ALA A 35 -0.67 7.38 -4.66
N LEU A 36 0.62 7.67 -4.67
CA LEU A 36 1.66 6.66 -4.83
C LEU A 36 2.26 6.36 -3.46
N SER A 37 2.41 5.08 -3.15
CA SER A 37 3.24 4.64 -2.02
C SER A 37 4.61 4.27 -2.52
N TRP A 38 5.62 4.57 -1.71
CA TRP A 38 6.99 4.14 -1.94
C TRP A 38 7.60 3.60 -0.65
N PHE A 39 8.44 2.59 -0.77
CA PHE A 39 9.26 2.13 0.34
C PHE A 39 10.51 1.41 -0.13
N VAL A 40 11.54 1.48 0.72
CA VAL A 40 12.77 0.69 0.59
C VAL A 40 12.76 -0.41 1.63
N THR A 41 13.09 -1.63 1.24
CA THR A 41 13.26 -2.75 2.14
C THR A 41 14.62 -2.67 2.82
N LEU A 42 14.63 -2.33 4.11
CA LEU A 42 15.85 -2.28 4.92
C LEU A 42 16.24 -3.67 5.42
N GLN A 43 15.23 -4.46 5.81
CA GLN A 43 15.40 -5.81 6.30
C GLN A 43 14.19 -6.64 5.90
N PRO A 44 14.34 -7.67 5.07
CA PRO A 44 13.27 -8.64 4.82
C PRO A 44 13.10 -9.54 6.05
N PRO A 45 11.89 -10.07 6.30
CA PRO A 45 11.67 -11.08 7.32
C PRO A 45 12.21 -12.45 6.86
N GLU A 46 12.20 -13.45 7.73
CA GLU A 46 12.58 -14.82 7.37
C GLU A 46 11.59 -15.44 6.36
N SER A 47 10.30 -15.14 6.53
CA SER A 47 9.24 -15.47 5.56
C SER A 47 7.99 -14.64 5.82
N GLY A 48 7.06 -14.62 4.89
CA GLY A 48 5.92 -13.71 4.98
C GLY A 48 6.34 -12.25 4.75
N GLY A 49 5.46 -11.31 5.09
CA GLY A 49 5.73 -9.89 4.92
C GLY A 49 5.78 -9.43 3.47
N GLU A 50 5.29 -10.24 2.52
CA GLU A 50 5.21 -9.86 1.10
C GLU A 50 4.16 -8.78 0.87
N LEU A 51 4.45 -7.85 -0.03
CA LEU A 51 3.44 -6.97 -0.60
C LEU A 51 2.59 -7.77 -1.59
N VAL A 52 1.28 -7.75 -1.40
CA VAL A 52 0.31 -8.35 -2.33
C VAL A 52 -0.49 -7.24 -2.97
N LEU A 53 -0.51 -7.23 -4.30
CA LEU A 53 -1.34 -6.34 -5.11
C LEU A 53 -2.49 -7.15 -5.72
N TYR A 54 -3.70 -6.61 -5.69
CA TYR A 54 -4.87 -7.25 -6.28
C TYR A 54 -5.27 -6.53 -7.56
N GLY A 55 -5.71 -7.30 -8.57
CA GLY A 55 -6.20 -6.79 -9.84
C GLY A 55 -7.59 -6.15 -9.73
N LEU A 56 -7.79 -5.32 -8.73
CA LEU A 56 -9.00 -4.54 -8.48
C LEU A 56 -8.62 -3.06 -8.44
N TRP A 57 -9.18 -2.29 -9.35
CA TRP A 57 -8.92 -0.86 -9.50
C TRP A 57 -9.94 -0.03 -8.73
N GLY A 58 -9.56 1.16 -8.33
CA GLY A 58 -10.45 2.08 -7.62
C GLY A 58 -11.69 2.53 -8.40
N SER A 59 -11.75 2.28 -9.72
CA SER A 59 -12.92 2.47 -10.56
C SER A 59 -13.86 1.24 -10.62
N ASP A 60 -13.39 0.10 -10.13
CA ASP A 60 -14.17 -1.14 -10.08
C ASP A 60 -15.21 -1.10 -8.94
N PRO A 61 -16.13 -2.05 -8.88
CA PRO A 61 -17.01 -2.19 -7.73
C PRO A 61 -16.21 -2.25 -6.42
N GLU A 62 -16.78 -1.70 -5.35
CA GLU A 62 -16.13 -1.77 -4.04
C GLU A 62 -15.73 -3.21 -3.71
N PRO A 63 -14.54 -3.40 -3.10
CA PRO A 63 -14.09 -4.73 -2.72
C PRO A 63 -15.10 -5.37 -1.75
N PRO A 64 -15.22 -6.70 -1.75
CA PRO A 64 -16.08 -7.39 -0.82
C PRO A 64 -15.69 -7.02 0.63
N MET A 65 -16.70 -6.68 1.44
CA MET A 65 -16.50 -6.20 2.80
C MET A 65 -17.09 -7.15 3.83
N LEU A 66 -16.37 -7.34 4.92
CA LEU A 66 -16.88 -8.01 6.12
C LEU A 66 -17.85 -7.08 6.88
N PRO A 67 -18.75 -7.62 7.73
CA PRO A 67 -19.57 -6.80 8.63
C PRO A 67 -18.76 -5.86 9.53
N SER A 68 -17.51 -6.17 9.81
CA SER A 68 -16.55 -5.37 10.57
C SER A 68 -16.00 -4.16 9.80
N ARG A 69 -16.42 -3.96 8.55
CA ARG A 69 -15.94 -2.93 7.62
C ARG A 69 -14.48 -3.08 7.17
N PHE A 70 -13.88 -4.24 7.40
CA PHE A 70 -12.63 -4.63 6.75
C PHE A 70 -12.92 -5.30 5.40
N VAL A 71 -11.96 -5.23 4.49
CA VAL A 71 -12.05 -5.97 3.23
C VAL A 71 -12.06 -7.47 3.52
N ASP A 72 -13.00 -8.19 2.91
CA ASP A 72 -13.02 -9.66 2.93
C ASP A 72 -11.91 -10.18 2.00
N THR A 73 -10.74 -10.38 2.58
CA THR A 73 -9.56 -10.82 1.83
C THR A 73 -9.76 -12.17 1.17
N GLU A 74 -10.50 -13.10 1.79
CA GLU A 74 -10.77 -14.41 1.20
C GLU A 74 -11.67 -14.31 -0.03
N ALA A 75 -12.73 -13.52 0.06
CA ALA A 75 -13.62 -13.28 -1.08
C ALA A 75 -12.86 -12.55 -2.20
N LEU A 76 -12.00 -11.59 -1.86
CA LEU A 76 -11.14 -10.90 -2.81
C LEU A 76 -10.19 -11.88 -3.53
N GLU A 77 -9.55 -12.78 -2.80
CA GLU A 77 -8.61 -13.78 -3.35
C GLU A 77 -9.28 -14.84 -4.21
N ARG A 78 -10.58 -15.09 -4.02
CA ARG A 78 -11.36 -15.98 -4.90
C ARG A 78 -11.79 -15.31 -6.20
N GLY A 79 -11.99 -14.00 -6.19
CA GLY A 79 -12.58 -13.26 -7.30
C GLY A 79 -11.60 -12.49 -8.19
N TYR A 80 -10.41 -12.20 -7.69
CA TYR A 80 -9.46 -11.32 -8.37
C TYR A 80 -8.06 -11.93 -8.46
N LEU A 81 -7.37 -11.58 -9.54
CA LEU A 81 -5.95 -11.90 -9.66
C LEU A 81 -5.16 -11.21 -8.55
N LYS A 82 -4.12 -11.86 -8.10
CA LYS A 82 -3.17 -11.28 -7.14
C LYS A 82 -1.73 -11.50 -7.60
N GLU A 83 -0.90 -10.52 -7.31
CA GLU A 83 0.53 -10.57 -7.53
C GLU A 83 1.25 -10.41 -6.19
N LEU A 84 2.18 -11.31 -5.91
CA LEU A 84 3.12 -11.17 -4.80
C LEU A 84 4.36 -10.48 -5.32
N VAL A 85 4.71 -9.36 -4.71
CA VAL A 85 5.92 -8.61 -5.05
C VAL A 85 7.07 -9.16 -4.20
N PRO A 86 8.04 -9.87 -4.80
CA PRO A 86 9.23 -10.32 -4.08
C PRO A 86 10.04 -9.10 -3.66
N LEU A 87 10.58 -9.11 -2.44
CA LEU A 87 11.28 -7.98 -1.87
C LEU A 87 12.61 -8.44 -1.27
N GLU A 88 13.69 -7.90 -1.79
CA GLU A 88 15.02 -8.10 -1.23
C GLU A 88 15.49 -6.83 -0.50
N ARG A 89 16.54 -6.97 0.30
CA ARG A 89 17.16 -5.81 0.96
C ARG A 89 17.68 -4.81 -0.07
N GLY A 90 17.27 -3.56 0.06
CA GLY A 90 17.65 -2.47 -0.83
C GLY A 90 16.67 -2.22 -1.98
N ASP A 91 15.69 -3.09 -2.18
CA ASP A 91 14.66 -2.85 -3.20
C ASP A 91 13.84 -1.62 -2.88
N LEU A 92 13.68 -0.76 -3.88
CA LEU A 92 12.74 0.34 -3.88
C LEU A 92 11.47 -0.08 -4.64
N VAL A 93 10.35 -0.05 -3.95
CA VAL A 93 9.03 -0.24 -4.56
C VAL A 93 8.32 1.09 -4.65
N ILE A 94 7.71 1.36 -5.81
CA ILE A 94 6.80 2.49 -6.03
C ILE A 94 5.57 1.93 -6.74
N PHE A 95 4.39 2.18 -6.20
CA PHE A 95 3.14 1.72 -6.81
C PHE A 95 1.98 2.67 -6.56
N ASP A 96 0.96 2.59 -7.38
CA ASP A 96 -0.27 3.38 -7.25
C ASP A 96 -1.16 2.80 -6.16
N SER A 97 -0.87 3.15 -4.92
CA SER A 97 -1.56 2.65 -3.75
C SER A 97 -2.98 3.22 -3.57
N GLY A 98 -3.26 4.32 -4.24
CA GLY A 98 -4.59 4.92 -4.27
C GLY A 98 -5.59 4.16 -5.12
N HIS A 99 -5.12 3.41 -6.12
CA HIS A 99 -5.96 2.64 -7.03
C HIS A 99 -5.86 1.14 -6.80
N PHE A 100 -4.69 0.60 -6.48
CA PHE A 100 -4.55 -0.82 -6.20
C PHE A 100 -4.97 -1.17 -4.78
N VAL A 101 -5.90 -2.09 -4.65
CA VAL A 101 -6.13 -2.78 -3.38
C VAL A 101 -4.91 -3.63 -3.07
N HIS A 102 -4.38 -3.50 -1.86
CA HIS A 102 -3.14 -4.15 -1.48
C HIS A 102 -3.11 -4.51 0.02
N ARG A 103 -2.17 -5.37 0.37
CA ARG A 103 -1.87 -5.74 1.77
C ARG A 103 -0.41 -6.12 1.94
N VAL A 104 0.04 -6.28 3.19
CA VAL A 104 1.26 -6.99 3.53
C VAL A 104 0.90 -8.24 4.30
N THR A 105 1.39 -9.40 3.86
CA THR A 105 1.12 -10.68 4.53
C THR A 105 1.71 -10.73 5.93
N PRO A 106 1.21 -11.59 6.84
CA PRO A 106 1.79 -11.73 8.16
C PRO A 106 3.28 -12.09 8.09
N VAL A 107 4.08 -11.39 8.89
CA VAL A 107 5.50 -11.69 9.09
C VAL A 107 5.64 -13.01 9.86
N ARG A 108 6.62 -13.82 9.51
CA ARG A 108 6.93 -15.09 10.17
C ARG A 108 8.41 -15.20 10.47
N GLY A 109 8.70 -15.73 11.66
CA GLY A 109 10.04 -15.90 12.17
C GLY A 109 10.51 -14.75 13.05
N ALA A 110 11.70 -14.88 13.62
CA ALA A 110 12.21 -13.94 14.63
C ALA A 110 12.73 -12.61 14.05
N THR A 111 12.87 -12.53 12.72
CA THR A 111 13.41 -11.34 12.03
C THR A 111 12.26 -10.42 11.61
N ALA A 112 12.21 -9.22 12.20
CA ALA A 112 11.22 -8.22 11.83
C ALA A 112 11.40 -7.73 10.39
N ARG A 113 10.29 -7.44 9.70
CA ARG A 113 10.31 -6.73 8.43
C ARG A 113 10.50 -5.24 8.67
N LEU A 114 11.59 -4.66 8.18
CA LEU A 114 11.87 -3.23 8.32
C LEU A 114 11.81 -2.53 6.95
N THR A 115 11.05 -1.44 6.88
CA THR A 115 10.96 -0.60 5.69
C THR A 115 11.06 0.88 6.04
N LEU A 116 11.63 1.65 5.12
CA LEU A 116 11.57 3.11 5.11
C LEU A 116 10.73 3.54 3.93
N GLY A 117 9.68 4.31 4.15
CA GLY A 117 8.80 4.70 3.05
C GLY A 117 7.84 5.81 3.44
N GLY A 118 6.99 6.15 2.51
CA GLY A 118 5.99 7.19 2.64
C GLY A 118 5.10 7.25 1.41
N PHE A 119 4.52 8.40 1.21
CA PHE A 119 3.62 8.67 0.11
C PHE A 119 4.17 9.75 -0.80
N MET A 120 3.71 9.76 -2.03
CA MET A 120 4.02 10.83 -2.98
C MET A 120 2.83 11.09 -3.90
N THR A 121 2.80 12.26 -4.48
CA THR A 121 1.88 12.62 -5.54
C THR A 121 2.57 13.46 -6.61
N LEU A 122 1.99 13.48 -7.79
CA LEU A 122 2.44 14.30 -8.89
C LEU A 122 1.85 15.72 -8.81
N SER A 123 2.57 16.70 -9.32
CA SER A 123 1.93 17.95 -9.69
C SER A 123 0.94 17.73 -10.84
N ARG A 124 -0.08 18.59 -10.97
CA ARG A 124 -1.10 18.48 -12.03
C ARG A 124 -0.52 18.56 -13.44
N ASP A 125 0.56 19.29 -13.60
CA ASP A 125 1.32 19.38 -14.86
C ASP A 125 2.33 18.22 -15.03
N ARG A 126 2.40 17.30 -14.04
CA ARG A 126 3.29 16.13 -14.02
C ARG A 126 4.78 16.42 -14.10
N ARG A 127 5.20 17.61 -13.69
CA ARG A 127 6.61 18.03 -13.72
C ARG A 127 7.32 17.97 -12.38
N ALA A 128 6.58 17.79 -11.30
CA ALA A 128 7.12 17.72 -9.94
C ALA A 128 6.49 16.58 -9.15
N LEU A 129 7.23 16.07 -8.19
CA LEU A 129 6.79 15.14 -7.18
C LEU A 129 6.80 15.83 -5.82
N ALA A 130 5.72 15.70 -5.08
CA ALA A 130 5.68 15.99 -3.66
C ALA A 130 5.63 14.68 -2.89
N PHE A 131 6.37 14.55 -1.81
CA PHE A 131 6.42 13.36 -0.98
C PHE A 131 6.33 13.72 0.51
N TRP A 132 5.80 12.80 1.29
CA TRP A 132 5.67 12.91 2.75
C TRP A 132 5.69 11.54 3.42
N SER A 133 5.90 11.50 4.72
CA SER A 133 5.92 10.28 5.53
C SER A 133 5.23 10.50 6.89
#